data_9c9182c6827d90a054f26f04caff86e3
#
_entry.id   9c9182c6827d90a054f26f04caff86e3
#
_cell.length_a   1.000
_cell.length_b   1.000
_cell.length_c   1.000
_cell.angle_alpha   90.00
_cell.angle_beta   90.00
_cell.angle_gamma   90.00
#
_symmetry.space_group_name_H-M   'P 1'
#
loop_
_entity.id
_entity.type
_entity.pdbx_description
1 polymer ?
#
loop_
_entity_poly.entity_id
_entity_poly.type
_entity_poly.pdbx_seq_one_letter_code
_entity_poly.pdbx_strand_id
1 'polypeptide(L)'
;AWYADRQSLQSRGEVATPGQLLTIFGLRFRAARVRGLVYALSLAVYCSSWTFYGAVGSATASAWSHAPIYLGPILLFVFGWPLIRRMLAVGERHRVTSIADYIGARYGKRQSLAILVTMVATAAVLPYIALQFKALAQAWTVVGGTSQEVEAIGGDTALLVAIILAVFTILFGTRKLDGRERHQGMMTAVAVESVVKLIAFVVVAITALSYLAALPEADLAQHGSEALGEFSLSADFFARTLISALAVLCLPRQFHAMVVEAREDTETGMARWMFPAYLGLFMLLVVPISIAGSHLLSGAANPDVYVQLLPIALESKWVTVAAFIGGISAATGMVIVATVSLAIMFTNEVVAPIVMRVNAVSRSAVLWGGVSVRRLGPLSVGG
;
A
#
# COMPACT_ATOMS: atom_id res chain seq x y z
N ALA A 1 -15.26 -4.55 -2.60
CA ALA A 1 -15.36 -4.08 -1.22
C ALA A 1 -16.81 -4.23 -0.69
N TRP A 2 -17.82 -3.60 -1.29
CA TRP A 2 -19.22 -3.67 -0.83
C TRP A 2 -19.79 -5.09 -0.78
N TYR A 3 -19.50 -5.94 -1.78
CA TYR A 3 -19.97 -7.32 -1.83
C TYR A 3 -19.27 -8.21 -0.77
N ALA A 4 -17.99 -8.02 -0.57
CA ALA A 4 -17.22 -8.72 0.46
C ALA A 4 -17.63 -8.29 1.88
N ASP A 5 -17.94 -7.01 2.09
CA ASP A 5 -18.44 -6.47 3.34
C ASP A 5 -19.85 -7.02 3.67
N ARG A 6 -20.72 -7.17 2.67
CA ARG A 6 -22.06 -7.75 2.85
C ARG A 6 -22.03 -9.25 3.18
N GLN A 7 -21.12 -10.00 2.57
CA GLN A 7 -20.89 -11.40 2.92
C GLN A 7 -20.31 -11.53 4.33
N SER A 8 -19.41 -10.64 4.74
CA SER A 8 -18.85 -10.64 6.10
C SER A 8 -19.90 -10.30 7.17
N LEU A 9 -20.91 -9.50 6.86
CA LEU A 9 -22.03 -9.19 7.75
C LEU A 9 -23.02 -10.34 7.88
N GLN A 10 -23.23 -11.11 6.80
CA GLN A 10 -24.08 -12.30 6.84
C GLN A 10 -23.42 -13.49 7.56
N SER A 11 -22.09 -13.59 7.53
CA SER A 11 -21.34 -14.66 8.23
C SER A 11 -21.10 -14.36 9.72
N ARG A 12 -21.48 -13.21 10.24
CA ARG A 12 -21.36 -12.89 11.69
C ARG A 12 -22.29 -13.70 12.61
N GLY A 13 -23.28 -14.40 12.05
CA GLY A 13 -24.13 -15.34 12.79
C GLY A 13 -23.60 -16.77 12.84
N GLU A 14 -22.66 -17.13 11.96
CA GLU A 14 -22.05 -18.45 11.92
C GLU A 14 -20.54 -18.31 11.98
N VAL A 15 -19.94 -18.70 13.08
CA VAL A 15 -18.50 -18.91 13.18
C VAL A 15 -18.12 -19.95 12.11
N ALA A 16 -17.50 -19.50 11.03
CA ALA A 16 -17.10 -20.38 9.93
C ALA A 16 -16.19 -21.48 10.49
N THR A 17 -16.71 -22.69 10.55
CA THR A 17 -15.94 -23.87 10.97
C THR A 17 -14.76 -24.08 10.04
N PRO A 18 -13.61 -24.59 10.53
CA PRO A 18 -12.36 -24.74 9.75
C PRO A 18 -12.48 -25.57 8.46
N GLY A 19 -13.62 -26.17 8.19
CA GLY A 19 -13.90 -27.00 7.01
C GLY A 19 -14.80 -26.36 5.94
N GLN A 20 -15.30 -25.13 6.13
CA GLN A 20 -16.22 -24.49 5.18
C GLN A 20 -15.55 -24.26 3.81
N LEU A 21 -16.23 -24.68 2.76
CA LEU A 21 -15.81 -24.51 1.37
C LEU A 21 -16.49 -23.26 0.78
N LEU A 22 -15.68 -22.33 0.27
CA LEU A 22 -16.17 -21.18 -0.51
C LEU A 22 -16.13 -21.55 -2.00
N THR A 23 -17.21 -21.27 -2.72
CA THR A 23 -17.28 -21.46 -4.18
C THR A 23 -17.01 -20.12 -4.85
N ILE A 24 -15.89 -19.99 -5.53
CA ILE A 24 -15.50 -18.80 -6.30
C ILE A 24 -15.31 -19.25 -7.75
N PHE A 25 -16.04 -18.64 -8.68
CA PHE A 25 -16.05 -19.04 -10.11
C PHE A 25 -16.24 -20.53 -10.34
N GLY A 26 -17.11 -21.19 -9.55
CA GLY A 26 -17.38 -22.63 -9.69
C GLY A 26 -16.35 -23.57 -9.03
N LEU A 27 -15.26 -23.05 -8.50
CA LEU A 27 -14.21 -23.80 -7.80
C LEU A 27 -14.42 -23.75 -6.29
N ARG A 28 -14.33 -24.92 -5.64
CA ARG A 28 -14.49 -25.05 -4.18
C ARG A 28 -13.13 -24.93 -3.49
N PHE A 29 -12.95 -23.87 -2.71
CA PHE A 29 -11.73 -23.63 -1.92
C PHE A 29 -12.02 -23.70 -0.42
N ARG A 30 -11.07 -24.18 0.37
CA ARG A 30 -11.14 -24.05 1.82
C ARG A 30 -11.09 -22.57 2.20
N ALA A 31 -12.06 -22.10 2.98
CA ALA A 31 -12.16 -20.68 3.40
C ALA A 31 -10.85 -20.15 4.00
N ALA A 32 -10.13 -20.95 4.78
CA ALA A 32 -8.82 -20.59 5.34
C ALA A 32 -7.75 -20.31 4.26
N ARG A 33 -7.74 -21.08 3.14
CA ARG A 33 -6.78 -20.83 2.05
C ARG A 33 -7.10 -19.55 1.31
N VAL A 34 -8.37 -19.24 1.08
CA VAL A 34 -8.79 -17.99 0.42
C VAL A 34 -8.40 -16.80 1.29
N ARG A 35 -8.63 -16.86 2.60
CA ARG A 35 -8.22 -15.79 3.53
C ARG A 35 -6.69 -15.61 3.56
N GLY A 36 -5.92 -16.70 3.61
CA GLY A 36 -4.48 -16.66 3.54
C GLY A 36 -3.96 -16.07 2.22
N LEU A 37 -4.61 -16.39 1.09
CA LEU A 37 -4.30 -15.81 -0.20
C LEU A 37 -4.59 -14.30 -0.24
N VAL A 38 -5.77 -13.88 0.25
CA VAL A 38 -6.14 -12.46 0.35
C VAL A 38 -5.15 -11.71 1.23
N TYR A 39 -4.79 -12.26 2.40
CA TYR A 39 -3.80 -11.65 3.28
C TYR A 39 -2.43 -11.53 2.61
N ALA A 40 -1.92 -12.60 1.98
CA ALA A 40 -0.63 -12.58 1.30
C ALA A 40 -0.59 -11.57 0.15
N LEU A 41 -1.65 -11.50 -0.67
CA LEU A 41 -1.77 -10.55 -1.78
C LEU A 41 -1.99 -9.12 -1.30
N SER A 42 -2.65 -8.91 -0.16
CA SER A 42 -2.82 -7.56 0.39
C SER A 42 -1.51 -6.95 0.87
N LEU A 43 -0.52 -7.76 1.29
CA LEU A 43 0.82 -7.28 1.59
C LEU A 43 1.51 -6.67 0.37
N ALA A 44 1.09 -7.04 -0.85
CA ALA A 44 1.57 -6.44 -2.08
C ALA A 44 1.11 -4.98 -2.30
N VAL A 45 0.42 -4.35 -1.34
CA VAL A 45 0.31 -2.90 -1.21
C VAL A 45 1.69 -2.22 -1.08
N TYR A 46 2.72 -2.97 -0.75
CA TYR A 46 4.11 -2.55 -0.84
C TYR A 46 4.47 -2.08 -2.26
N CYS A 47 4.01 -2.79 -3.29
CA CYS A 47 4.18 -2.43 -4.70
C CYS A 47 3.23 -1.28 -5.07
N SER A 48 3.77 -0.08 -5.10
CA SER A 48 3.13 1.18 -5.48
C SER A 48 3.37 1.53 -6.95
N SER A 49 2.93 2.72 -7.40
CA SER A 49 3.27 3.21 -8.74
C SER A 49 4.78 3.32 -8.98
N TRP A 50 5.59 3.59 -7.93
CA TRP A 50 7.03 3.57 -8.07
C TRP A 50 7.56 2.18 -8.46
N THR A 51 7.08 1.12 -7.85
CA THR A 51 7.50 -0.25 -8.20
C THR A 51 7.00 -0.68 -9.58
N PHE A 52 5.92 -0.06 -10.07
CA PHE A 52 5.35 -0.34 -11.38
C PHE A 52 6.05 0.45 -12.51
N TYR A 53 6.34 1.73 -12.27
CA TYR A 53 6.95 2.64 -13.25
C TYR A 53 8.41 2.95 -12.93
N GLY A 54 8.69 3.55 -11.80
CA GLY A 54 10.00 4.08 -11.44
C GLY A 54 11.07 3.00 -11.23
N ALA A 55 10.69 1.75 -10.94
CA ALA A 55 11.65 0.65 -10.87
C ALA A 55 12.24 0.35 -12.24
N VAL A 56 11.46 0.47 -13.32
CA VAL A 56 11.94 0.33 -14.69
C VAL A 56 12.90 1.46 -15.02
N GLY A 57 12.55 2.72 -14.68
CA GLY A 57 13.45 3.85 -14.84
C GLY A 57 14.76 3.70 -14.05
N SER A 58 14.69 3.19 -12.83
CA SER A 58 15.91 2.90 -12.05
C SER A 58 16.78 1.83 -12.71
N ALA A 59 16.18 0.81 -13.31
CA ALA A 59 16.90 -0.28 -13.95
C ALA A 59 17.62 0.13 -15.24
N THR A 60 17.21 1.23 -15.91
CA THR A 60 17.93 1.76 -17.09
C THR A 60 19.27 2.38 -16.72
N ALA A 61 19.41 2.92 -15.50
CA ALA A 61 20.70 3.47 -15.04
C ALA A 61 21.69 2.34 -14.66
N SER A 62 21.19 1.27 -14.08
CA SER A 62 21.88 0.00 -13.78
C SER A 62 20.80 -1.04 -13.46
N ALA A 63 20.85 -2.19 -14.13
CA ALA A 63 19.89 -3.26 -13.95
C ALA A 63 19.74 -3.72 -12.48
N TRP A 64 20.73 -3.47 -11.65
CA TRP A 64 20.75 -3.86 -10.24
C TRP A 64 20.28 -2.76 -9.29
N SER A 65 20.13 -1.51 -9.76
CA SER A 65 19.77 -0.38 -8.88
C SER A 65 18.36 -0.47 -8.29
N HIS A 66 17.43 -1.17 -8.95
CA HIS A 66 16.08 -1.42 -8.46
C HIS A 66 16.01 -2.61 -7.48
N ALA A 67 17.00 -3.53 -7.54
CA ALA A 67 16.96 -4.79 -6.79
C ALA A 67 16.85 -4.61 -5.25
N PRO A 68 17.56 -3.69 -4.59
CA PRO A 68 17.52 -3.51 -3.14
C PRO A 68 16.12 -3.33 -2.57
N ILE A 69 15.22 -2.65 -3.31
CA ILE A 69 13.88 -2.35 -2.81
C ILE A 69 12.99 -3.60 -2.75
N TYR A 70 13.27 -4.60 -3.58
CA TYR A 70 12.61 -5.89 -3.56
C TYR A 70 13.31 -6.89 -2.64
N LEU A 71 14.65 -6.91 -2.68
CA LEU A 71 15.47 -7.84 -1.89
C LEU A 71 15.29 -7.63 -0.39
N GLY A 72 15.20 -6.39 0.09
CA GLY A 72 15.03 -6.12 1.51
C GLY A 72 13.81 -6.83 2.12
N PRO A 73 12.59 -6.59 1.60
CA PRO A 73 11.40 -7.31 2.04
C PRO A 73 11.47 -8.82 1.84
N ILE A 74 12.05 -9.30 0.72
CA ILE A 74 12.23 -10.74 0.46
C ILE A 74 13.08 -11.36 1.56
N LEU A 75 14.24 -10.79 1.84
CA LEU A 75 15.15 -11.28 2.88
C LEU A 75 14.51 -11.22 4.28
N LEU A 76 13.75 -10.17 4.56
CA LEU A 76 13.02 -10.03 5.82
C LEU A 76 11.97 -11.14 6.00
N PHE A 77 11.18 -11.45 4.97
CA PHE A 77 10.15 -12.49 5.08
C PHE A 77 10.75 -13.90 5.12
N VAL A 78 11.80 -14.16 4.37
CA VAL A 78 12.45 -15.46 4.31
C VAL A 78 13.26 -15.75 5.58
N PHE A 79 14.14 -14.82 5.98
CA PHE A 79 15.08 -15.00 7.09
C PHE A 79 14.64 -14.32 8.38
N GLY A 80 14.00 -13.14 8.29
CA GLY A 80 13.49 -12.37 9.43
C GLY A 80 12.11 -12.81 9.91
N TRP A 81 11.55 -13.92 9.42
CA TRP A 81 10.22 -14.40 9.80
C TRP A 81 10.01 -14.55 11.31
N PRO A 82 11.00 -14.99 12.14
CA PRO A 82 10.83 -15.01 13.59
C PRO A 82 10.56 -13.63 14.20
N LEU A 83 11.13 -12.55 13.63
CA LEU A 83 10.86 -11.18 14.04
C LEU A 83 9.41 -10.79 13.70
N ILE A 84 8.99 -11.07 12.46
CA ILE A 84 7.61 -10.80 12.00
C ILE A 84 6.61 -11.53 12.92
N ARG A 85 6.80 -12.81 13.19
CA ARG A 85 5.93 -13.58 14.11
C ARG A 85 5.85 -12.96 15.50
N ARG A 86 6.98 -12.47 16.04
CA ARG A 86 6.96 -11.76 17.33
C ARG A 86 6.16 -10.48 17.26
N MET A 87 6.28 -9.72 16.18
CA MET A 87 5.51 -8.49 15.97
C MET A 87 4.00 -8.79 15.88
N LEU A 88 3.61 -9.84 15.14
CA LEU A 88 2.23 -10.30 15.04
C LEU A 88 1.67 -10.69 16.42
N ALA A 89 2.39 -11.51 17.18
CA ALA A 89 1.98 -11.95 18.52
C ALA A 89 1.82 -10.79 19.52
N VAL A 90 2.73 -9.82 19.47
CA VAL A 90 2.65 -8.60 20.29
C VAL A 90 1.46 -7.74 19.85
N GLY A 91 1.28 -7.56 18.53
CA GLY A 91 0.16 -6.81 17.96
C GLY A 91 -1.19 -7.38 18.39
N GLU A 92 -1.35 -8.68 18.30
CA GLU A 92 -2.57 -9.38 18.74
C GLU A 92 -2.79 -9.28 20.25
N ARG A 93 -1.76 -9.56 21.05
CA ARG A 93 -1.83 -9.51 22.53
C ARG A 93 -2.22 -8.13 23.06
N HIS A 94 -1.69 -7.08 22.47
CA HIS A 94 -1.95 -5.70 22.88
C HIS A 94 -3.09 -5.03 22.12
N ARG A 95 -3.71 -5.74 21.18
CA ARG A 95 -4.80 -5.26 20.31
C ARG A 95 -4.43 -3.92 19.64
N VAL A 96 -3.25 -3.91 19.04
CA VAL A 96 -2.66 -2.71 18.45
C VAL A 96 -3.44 -2.30 17.20
N THR A 97 -3.73 -1.01 17.08
CA THR A 97 -4.48 -0.43 15.97
C THR A 97 -3.59 0.28 14.95
N SER A 98 -2.35 0.60 15.34
CA SER A 98 -1.39 1.33 14.49
C SER A 98 0.04 1.09 14.93
N ILE A 99 1.00 1.50 14.09
CA ILE A 99 2.42 1.47 14.48
C ILE A 99 2.72 2.43 15.64
N ALA A 100 2.01 3.55 15.75
CA ALA A 100 2.15 4.48 16.87
C ALA A 100 1.71 3.85 18.20
N ASP A 101 0.57 3.13 18.18
CA ASP A 101 0.10 2.37 19.33
C ASP A 101 1.06 1.20 19.67
N TYR A 102 1.61 0.51 18.66
CA TYR A 102 2.59 -0.55 18.84
C TYR A 102 3.84 -0.06 19.56
N ILE A 103 4.43 1.04 19.10
CA ILE A 103 5.60 1.65 19.74
C ILE A 103 5.22 2.19 21.11
N GLY A 104 4.09 2.89 21.22
CA GLY A 104 3.57 3.42 22.49
C GLY A 104 3.37 2.34 23.55
N ALA A 105 2.86 1.17 23.17
CA ALA A 105 2.64 0.05 24.06
C ALA A 105 3.94 -0.44 24.75
N ARG A 106 5.09 -0.36 24.06
CA ARG A 106 6.39 -0.74 24.61
C ARG A 106 6.89 0.24 25.69
N TYR A 107 6.49 1.51 25.59
CA TYR A 107 6.94 2.59 26.48
C TYR A 107 5.85 3.07 27.45
N GLY A 108 5.02 2.15 27.93
CA GLY A 108 3.99 2.44 28.94
C GLY A 108 2.84 3.28 28.42
N LYS A 109 2.51 3.17 27.14
CA LYS A 109 1.43 3.91 26.44
C LYS A 109 1.55 5.43 26.58
N ARG A 110 2.77 5.94 26.46
CA ARG A 110 3.03 7.39 26.51
C ARG A 110 2.42 8.08 25.29
N GLN A 111 1.42 8.91 25.54
CA GLN A 111 0.70 9.67 24.51
C GLN A 111 1.62 10.58 23.67
N SER A 112 2.59 11.25 24.31
CA SER A 112 3.53 12.11 23.60
C SER A 112 4.38 11.36 22.57
N LEU A 113 4.77 10.13 22.87
CA LEU A 113 5.52 9.29 21.95
C LEU A 113 4.63 8.84 20.76
N ALA A 114 3.40 8.45 21.02
CA ALA A 114 2.47 8.05 19.98
C ALA A 114 2.14 9.23 19.03
N ILE A 115 1.96 10.44 19.57
CA ILE A 115 1.81 11.66 18.76
C ILE A 115 3.06 11.91 17.91
N LEU A 116 4.26 11.82 18.49
CA LEU A 116 5.51 12.02 17.77
C LEU A 116 5.63 11.03 16.60
N VAL A 117 5.37 9.75 16.83
CA VAL A 117 5.40 8.72 15.78
C VAL A 117 4.37 9.02 14.70
N THR A 118 3.18 9.47 15.06
CA THR A 118 2.13 9.85 14.10
C THR A 118 2.57 11.03 13.23
N MET A 119 3.20 12.07 13.82
CA MET A 119 3.69 13.23 13.07
C MET A 119 4.82 12.85 12.11
N VAL A 120 5.80 12.06 12.57
CA VAL A 120 6.90 11.56 11.72
C VAL A 120 6.37 10.69 10.59
N ALA A 121 5.46 9.78 10.88
CA ALA A 121 4.84 8.92 9.88
C ALA A 121 4.07 9.72 8.82
N THR A 122 3.34 10.75 9.25
CA THR A 122 2.61 11.66 8.34
C THR A 122 3.57 12.42 7.45
N ALA A 123 4.61 13.03 8.01
CA ALA A 123 5.62 13.76 7.26
C ALA A 123 6.31 12.88 6.20
N ALA A 124 6.52 11.59 6.51
CA ALA A 124 7.11 10.63 5.57
C ALA A 124 6.14 10.14 4.48
N VAL A 125 4.86 9.95 4.83
CA VAL A 125 3.88 9.34 3.91
C VAL A 125 3.26 10.36 2.96
N LEU A 126 3.06 11.61 3.36
CA LEU A 126 2.43 12.64 2.52
C LEU A 126 3.17 12.87 1.19
N PRO A 127 4.50 13.09 1.16
CA PRO A 127 5.24 13.21 -0.10
C PRO A 127 5.13 11.96 -0.97
N TYR A 128 5.07 10.79 -0.33
CA TYR A 128 4.95 9.53 -1.05
C TYR A 128 3.56 9.34 -1.68
N ILE A 129 2.49 9.83 -1.04
CA ILE A 129 1.14 9.91 -1.65
C ILE A 129 1.15 10.88 -2.84
N ALA A 130 1.81 12.02 -2.71
CA ALA A 130 1.93 12.99 -3.82
C ALA A 130 2.63 12.39 -5.05
N LEU A 131 3.64 11.52 -4.84
CA LEU A 131 4.28 10.77 -5.94
C LEU A 131 3.31 9.84 -6.67
N GLN A 132 2.31 9.27 -5.98
CA GLN A 132 1.29 8.43 -6.63
C GLN A 132 0.41 9.27 -7.57
N PHE A 133 0.02 10.47 -7.13
CA PHE A 133 -0.78 11.38 -7.95
C PHE A 133 0.02 11.85 -9.18
N LYS A 134 1.30 12.20 -9.00
CA LYS A 134 2.18 12.56 -10.11
C LYS A 134 2.30 11.42 -11.12
N ALA A 135 2.52 10.19 -10.66
CA ALA A 135 2.66 9.04 -11.54
C ALA A 135 1.36 8.76 -12.33
N LEU A 136 0.19 8.90 -11.70
CA LEU A 136 -1.11 8.79 -12.37
C LEU A 136 -1.34 9.90 -13.40
N ALA A 137 -0.99 11.14 -13.07
CA ALA A 137 -1.08 12.26 -14.00
C ALA A 137 -0.18 12.05 -15.22
N GLN A 138 1.06 11.61 -15.01
CA GLN A 138 1.99 11.27 -16.10
C GLN A 138 1.44 10.10 -16.95
N ALA A 139 0.89 9.09 -16.32
CA ALA A 139 0.27 7.96 -17.01
C ALA A 139 -0.88 8.41 -17.90
N TRP A 140 -1.72 9.31 -17.41
CA TRP A 140 -2.83 9.89 -18.16
C TRP A 140 -2.35 10.69 -19.38
N THR A 141 -1.36 11.57 -19.20
CA THR A 141 -0.82 12.39 -20.32
C THR A 141 -0.18 11.54 -21.42
N VAL A 142 0.50 10.45 -21.04
CA VAL A 142 1.12 9.52 -22.00
C VAL A 142 0.08 8.80 -22.86
N VAL A 143 -1.02 8.33 -22.25
CA VAL A 143 -2.07 7.57 -22.95
C VAL A 143 -3.04 8.50 -23.70
N GLY A 144 -3.34 9.66 -23.14
CA GLY A 144 -4.28 10.63 -23.69
C GLY A 144 -3.74 11.44 -24.88
N GLY A 145 -2.42 11.46 -25.09
CA GLY A 145 -1.79 12.09 -26.27
C GLY A 145 -1.88 13.62 -26.34
N THR A 146 -2.46 14.31 -25.37
CA THR A 146 -2.66 15.76 -25.41
C THR A 146 -2.49 16.43 -24.04
N SER A 147 -1.38 17.15 -23.91
CA SER A 147 -1.21 18.17 -22.87
C SER A 147 -2.14 19.39 -23.06
N GLN A 148 -2.62 19.66 -24.26
CA GLN A 148 -3.42 20.86 -24.59
C GLN A 148 -4.89 20.80 -24.18
N GLU A 149 -5.55 19.63 -24.25
CA GLU A 149 -6.96 19.53 -23.85
C GLU A 149 -7.17 19.55 -22.32
N VAL A 150 -6.19 19.09 -21.56
CA VAL A 150 -6.25 19.11 -20.09
C VAL A 150 -5.97 20.52 -19.55
N GLU A 151 -5.13 21.32 -20.21
CA GLU A 151 -4.99 22.76 -19.91
C GLU A 151 -6.26 23.55 -20.21
N ALA A 152 -7.04 23.14 -21.21
CA ALA A 152 -8.34 23.78 -21.55
C ALA A 152 -9.41 23.57 -20.47
N ILE A 153 -9.31 22.55 -19.63
CA ILE A 153 -10.22 22.31 -18.47
C ILE A 153 -9.78 23.15 -17.25
N GLY A 154 -8.66 23.90 -17.36
CA GLY A 154 -8.23 24.88 -16.35
C GLY A 154 -7.72 24.27 -15.05
N GLY A 155 -7.31 23.01 -15.05
CA GLY A 155 -6.89 22.31 -13.84
C GLY A 155 -5.63 21.47 -13.99
N ASP A 156 -4.85 21.45 -12.94
CA ASP A 156 -3.77 20.49 -12.78
C ASP A 156 -4.33 19.06 -12.77
N THR A 157 -3.95 18.23 -13.74
CA THR A 157 -4.36 16.82 -13.83
C THR A 157 -4.07 16.05 -12.53
N ALA A 158 -2.99 16.39 -11.85
CA ALA A 158 -2.65 15.80 -10.56
C ALA A 158 -3.66 16.16 -9.47
N LEU A 159 -4.19 17.38 -9.49
CA LEU A 159 -5.23 17.82 -8.57
C LEU A 159 -6.57 17.10 -8.84
N LEU A 160 -6.95 16.96 -10.10
CA LEU A 160 -8.16 16.20 -10.47
C LEU A 160 -8.08 14.74 -10.01
N VAL A 161 -6.96 14.09 -10.28
CA VAL A 161 -6.68 12.72 -9.81
C VAL A 161 -6.72 12.65 -8.29
N ALA A 162 -6.13 13.63 -7.61
CA ALA A 162 -6.13 13.70 -6.14
C ALA A 162 -7.55 13.80 -5.58
N ILE A 163 -8.41 14.64 -6.16
CA ILE A 163 -9.81 14.78 -5.76
C ILE A 163 -10.58 13.48 -5.97
N ILE A 164 -10.44 12.84 -7.14
CA ILE A 164 -11.12 11.56 -7.44
C ILE A 164 -10.70 10.49 -6.43
N LEU A 165 -9.40 10.36 -6.16
CA LEU A 165 -8.89 9.38 -5.20
C LEU A 165 -9.27 9.72 -3.75
N ALA A 166 -9.34 11.00 -3.38
CA ALA A 166 -9.82 11.42 -2.07
C ALA A 166 -11.29 11.03 -1.88
N VAL A 167 -12.15 11.34 -2.85
CA VAL A 167 -13.57 10.94 -2.82
C VAL A 167 -13.69 9.42 -2.74
N PHE A 168 -12.93 8.68 -3.55
CA PHE A 168 -12.94 7.23 -3.51
C PHE A 168 -12.50 6.68 -2.15
N THR A 169 -11.44 7.25 -1.56
CA THR A 169 -10.95 6.86 -0.23
C THR A 169 -11.98 7.14 0.86
N ILE A 170 -12.67 8.29 0.79
CA ILE A 170 -13.74 8.63 1.73
C ILE A 170 -14.91 7.64 1.61
N LEU A 171 -15.34 7.34 0.38
CA LEU A 171 -16.48 6.46 0.14
C LEU A 171 -16.22 4.99 0.53
N PHE A 172 -14.99 4.52 0.34
CA PHE A 172 -14.64 3.11 0.51
C PHE A 172 -13.72 2.82 1.70
N GLY A 173 -12.88 3.78 2.11
CA GLY A 173 -11.89 3.60 3.17
C GLY A 173 -12.37 4.01 4.56
N THR A 174 -13.16 5.10 4.69
CA THR A 174 -13.51 5.66 6.01
C THR A 174 -14.94 5.37 6.46
N ARG A 175 -15.64 4.50 5.77
CA ARG A 175 -17.07 4.23 6.01
C ARG A 175 -17.38 3.66 7.40
N LYS A 176 -16.40 3.05 8.06
CA LYS A 176 -16.50 2.54 9.43
C LYS A 176 -15.32 3.05 10.25
N LEU A 177 -15.61 3.91 11.21
CA LEU A 177 -14.64 4.59 12.08
C LEU A 177 -14.20 3.74 13.28
N ASP A 178 -14.66 2.50 13.40
CA ASP A 178 -14.22 1.61 14.47
C ASP A 178 -12.83 1.06 14.16
N GLY A 179 -11.80 1.67 14.73
CA GLY A 179 -10.39 1.25 14.58
C GLY A 179 -10.09 -0.16 15.10
N ARG A 180 -11.08 -0.86 15.64
CA ARG A 180 -11.00 -2.26 16.08
C ARG A 180 -11.61 -3.23 15.06
N GLU A 181 -12.39 -2.75 14.09
CA GLU A 181 -12.90 -3.59 13.01
C GLU A 181 -11.81 -3.78 11.94
N ARG A 182 -11.48 -5.03 11.68
CA ARG A 182 -10.61 -5.41 10.56
C ARG A 182 -11.33 -5.12 9.26
N HIS A 183 -10.67 -4.41 8.36
CA HIS A 183 -11.24 -3.94 7.11
C HIS A 183 -11.14 -5.02 6.00
N GLN A 184 -11.84 -6.14 6.18
CA GLN A 184 -11.79 -7.27 5.22
C GLN A 184 -12.10 -6.85 3.78
N GLY A 185 -13.10 -5.98 3.60
CA GLY A 185 -13.46 -5.49 2.28
C GLY A 185 -12.32 -4.72 1.62
N MET A 186 -11.64 -3.85 2.37
CA MET A 186 -10.47 -3.12 1.90
C MET A 186 -9.32 -4.07 1.55
N MET A 187 -9.00 -5.03 2.43
CA MET A 187 -7.92 -5.99 2.18
C MET A 187 -8.20 -6.87 0.97
N THR A 188 -9.47 -7.26 0.76
CA THR A 188 -9.87 -8.00 -0.44
C THR A 188 -9.72 -7.15 -1.70
N ALA A 189 -10.11 -5.87 -1.65
CA ALA A 189 -9.93 -4.94 -2.77
C ALA A 189 -8.44 -4.79 -3.12
N VAL A 190 -7.58 -4.57 -2.13
CA VAL A 190 -6.12 -4.47 -2.30
C VAL A 190 -5.52 -5.78 -2.86
N ALA A 191 -6.03 -6.94 -2.42
CA ALA A 191 -5.60 -8.23 -2.97
C ALA A 191 -5.98 -8.37 -4.46
N VAL A 192 -7.19 -7.96 -4.85
CA VAL A 192 -7.62 -7.95 -6.27
C VAL A 192 -6.77 -6.96 -7.08
N GLU A 193 -6.56 -5.75 -6.58
CA GLU A 193 -5.67 -4.76 -7.23
C GLU A 193 -4.24 -5.31 -7.41
N SER A 194 -3.75 -6.09 -6.45
CA SER A 194 -2.43 -6.72 -6.53
C SER A 194 -2.34 -7.77 -7.63
N VAL A 195 -3.42 -8.50 -7.90
CA VAL A 195 -3.49 -9.42 -9.03
C VAL A 195 -3.55 -8.64 -10.35
N VAL A 196 -4.38 -7.60 -10.43
CA VAL A 196 -4.53 -6.77 -11.64
C VAL A 196 -3.20 -6.14 -12.06
N LYS A 197 -2.48 -5.49 -11.13
CA LYS A 197 -1.19 -4.86 -11.44
C LYS A 197 -0.12 -5.90 -11.82
N LEU A 198 -0.13 -7.09 -11.20
CA LEU A 198 0.81 -8.15 -11.55
C LEU A 198 0.54 -8.67 -12.96
N ILE A 199 -0.71 -8.96 -13.30
CA ILE A 199 -1.10 -9.43 -14.65
C ILE A 199 -0.70 -8.38 -15.69
N ALA A 200 -1.01 -7.11 -15.45
CA ALA A 200 -0.65 -6.02 -16.34
C ALA A 200 0.87 -5.95 -16.56
N PHE A 201 1.65 -6.07 -15.49
CA PHE A 201 3.11 -6.01 -15.56
C PHE A 201 3.70 -7.22 -16.30
N VAL A 202 3.14 -8.41 -16.07
CA VAL A 202 3.50 -9.64 -16.81
C VAL A 202 3.22 -9.49 -18.31
N VAL A 203 2.06 -8.94 -18.68
CA VAL A 203 1.69 -8.73 -20.09
C VAL A 203 2.66 -7.76 -20.77
N VAL A 204 3.03 -6.64 -20.11
CA VAL A 204 4.04 -5.71 -20.64
C VAL A 204 5.41 -6.39 -20.75
N ALA A 205 5.81 -7.18 -19.75
CA ALA A 205 7.09 -7.90 -19.80
C ALA A 205 7.14 -8.98 -20.89
N ILE A 206 6.05 -9.69 -21.13
CA ILE A 206 5.95 -10.63 -22.26
C ILE A 206 6.10 -9.90 -23.60
N THR A 207 5.46 -8.73 -23.75
CA THR A 207 5.61 -7.90 -24.94
C THR A 207 7.05 -7.43 -25.13
N ALA A 208 7.71 -7.00 -24.03
CA ALA A 208 9.12 -6.63 -24.04
C ALA A 208 10.02 -7.82 -24.46
N LEU A 209 9.79 -9.00 -23.87
CA LEU A 209 10.54 -10.22 -24.21
C LEU A 209 10.31 -10.64 -25.66
N SER A 210 9.09 -10.56 -26.18
CA SER A 210 8.78 -10.85 -27.57
C SER A 210 9.52 -9.92 -28.55
N TYR A 211 9.60 -8.64 -28.18
CA TYR A 211 10.37 -7.65 -28.94
C TYR A 211 11.87 -7.96 -28.92
N LEU A 212 12.44 -8.23 -27.74
CA LEU A 212 13.86 -8.57 -27.59
C LEU A 212 14.22 -9.86 -28.33
N ALA A 213 13.35 -10.85 -28.32
CA ALA A 213 13.57 -12.13 -29.04
C ALA A 213 13.56 -11.98 -30.57
N ALA A 214 13.01 -10.89 -31.10
CA ALA A 214 13.00 -10.58 -32.52
C ALA A 214 14.24 -9.78 -32.99
N LEU A 215 15.08 -9.31 -32.03
CA LEU A 215 16.32 -8.58 -32.35
C LEU A 215 17.43 -9.54 -32.77
N PRO A 216 18.39 -9.06 -33.64
CA PRO A 216 19.63 -9.77 -33.92
C PRO A 216 20.42 -10.10 -32.64
N GLU A 217 21.06 -11.27 -32.57
CA GLU A 217 21.82 -11.68 -31.38
C GLU A 217 22.91 -10.70 -30.98
N ALA A 218 23.55 -10.04 -31.95
CA ALA A 218 24.57 -9.02 -31.69
C ALA A 218 24.03 -7.81 -30.95
N ASP A 219 22.85 -7.31 -31.36
CA ASP A 219 22.18 -6.16 -30.72
C ASP A 219 21.70 -6.52 -29.31
N LEU A 220 21.15 -7.71 -29.15
CA LEU A 220 20.70 -8.22 -27.87
C LEU A 220 21.87 -8.40 -26.90
N ALA A 221 23.02 -8.94 -27.36
CA ALA A 221 24.21 -9.13 -26.55
C ALA A 221 24.83 -7.79 -26.11
N GLN A 222 24.88 -6.81 -27.00
CA GLN A 222 25.42 -5.47 -26.69
C GLN A 222 24.55 -4.76 -25.68
N HIS A 223 23.26 -4.56 -25.96
CA HIS A 223 22.35 -3.83 -25.06
C HIS A 223 22.04 -4.57 -23.78
N GLY A 224 22.01 -5.91 -23.82
CA GLY A 224 21.86 -6.75 -22.62
C GLY A 224 23.05 -6.61 -21.68
N SER A 225 24.28 -6.61 -22.20
CA SER A 225 25.50 -6.42 -21.40
C SER A 225 25.63 -5.02 -20.83
N GLU A 226 25.29 -3.99 -21.61
CA GLU A 226 25.28 -2.60 -21.16
C GLU A 226 24.23 -2.38 -20.06
N ALA A 227 23.01 -2.91 -20.24
CA ALA A 227 21.94 -2.77 -19.27
C ALA A 227 22.19 -3.54 -17.97
N LEU A 228 22.72 -4.76 -18.05
CA LEU A 228 23.05 -5.55 -16.87
C LEU A 228 24.19 -4.92 -16.05
N GLY A 229 25.17 -4.29 -16.70
CA GLY A 229 26.31 -3.63 -16.05
C GLY A 229 27.06 -4.56 -15.08
N GLU A 230 28.03 -4.01 -14.37
CA GLU A 230 28.72 -4.78 -13.32
C GLU A 230 27.88 -4.84 -12.03
N PHE A 231 27.56 -6.03 -11.57
CA PHE A 231 26.96 -6.22 -10.27
C PHE A 231 27.98 -5.91 -9.17
N SER A 232 27.75 -4.86 -8.40
CA SER A 232 28.59 -4.46 -7.29
C SER A 232 27.83 -4.52 -5.96
N LEU A 233 28.34 -5.30 -5.02
CA LEU A 233 27.90 -5.32 -3.63
C LEU A 233 28.50 -4.12 -2.87
N SER A 234 28.07 -2.92 -3.24
CA SER A 234 28.51 -1.67 -2.61
C SER A 234 27.84 -1.44 -1.24
N ALA A 235 28.44 -0.58 -0.42
CA ALA A 235 27.83 -0.18 0.84
C ALA A 235 26.44 0.46 0.63
N ASP A 236 26.25 1.18 -0.48
CA ASP A 236 24.96 1.76 -0.88
C ASP A 236 23.91 0.66 -1.16
N PHE A 237 24.28 -0.40 -1.87
CA PHE A 237 23.39 -1.55 -2.11
C PHE A 237 22.91 -2.20 -0.81
N PHE A 238 23.81 -2.43 0.14
CA PHE A 238 23.46 -2.97 1.45
C PHE A 238 22.59 -2.00 2.26
N ALA A 239 22.92 -0.71 2.26
CA ALA A 239 22.13 0.31 2.97
C ALA A 239 20.72 0.40 2.43
N ARG A 240 20.51 0.45 1.11
CA ARG A 240 19.19 0.47 0.48
C ARG A 240 18.41 -0.82 0.75
N THR A 241 19.06 -1.97 0.72
CA THR A 241 18.44 -3.27 1.06
C THR A 241 17.98 -3.29 2.51
N LEU A 242 18.80 -2.82 3.45
CA LEU A 242 18.42 -2.72 4.86
C LEU A 242 17.28 -1.73 5.07
N ILE A 243 17.35 -0.53 4.47
CA ILE A 243 16.29 0.48 4.57
C ILE A 243 14.98 -0.06 4.02
N SER A 244 14.98 -0.76 2.89
CA SER A 244 13.77 -1.34 2.31
C SER A 244 13.19 -2.46 3.17
N ALA A 245 14.00 -3.27 3.83
CA ALA A 245 13.56 -4.25 4.81
C ALA A 245 12.89 -3.58 6.02
N LEU A 246 13.52 -2.54 6.57
CA LEU A 246 12.98 -1.77 7.69
C LEU A 246 11.69 -1.02 7.30
N ALA A 247 11.59 -0.54 6.07
CA ALA A 247 10.41 0.13 5.55
C ALA A 247 9.16 -0.76 5.65
N VAL A 248 9.28 -2.07 5.42
CA VAL A 248 8.16 -3.02 5.59
C VAL A 248 7.64 -3.01 7.03
N LEU A 249 8.52 -2.86 8.01
CA LEU A 249 8.14 -2.86 9.42
C LEU A 249 7.61 -1.51 9.90
N CYS A 250 8.12 -0.40 9.33
CA CYS A 250 7.91 0.95 9.84
C CYS A 250 6.85 1.74 9.07
N LEU A 251 6.60 1.44 7.79
CA LEU A 251 5.59 2.19 7.03
C LEU A 251 4.18 1.91 7.55
N PRO A 252 3.39 2.94 7.88
CA PRO A 252 2.06 2.77 8.46
C PRO A 252 1.15 1.85 7.66
N ARG A 253 1.11 2.02 6.33
CA ARG A 253 0.31 1.17 5.44
C ARG A 253 0.71 -0.30 5.48
N GLN A 254 2.03 -0.55 5.50
CA GLN A 254 2.56 -1.91 5.49
C GLN A 254 2.38 -2.57 6.85
N PHE A 255 2.63 -1.81 7.93
CA PHE A 255 2.35 -2.27 9.29
C PHE A 255 0.86 -2.59 9.49
N HIS A 256 -0.03 -1.73 8.97
CA HIS A 256 -1.47 -1.94 9.05
C HIS A 256 -1.86 -3.26 8.34
N ALA A 257 -1.46 -3.45 7.09
CA ALA A 257 -1.74 -4.66 6.34
C ALA A 257 -1.13 -5.92 6.99
N MET A 258 0.11 -5.82 7.49
CA MET A 258 0.86 -6.96 8.02
C MET A 258 0.46 -7.33 9.45
N VAL A 259 0.28 -6.35 10.35
CA VAL A 259 0.10 -6.59 11.78
C VAL A 259 -1.35 -6.40 12.22
N VAL A 260 -1.99 -5.30 11.80
CA VAL A 260 -3.35 -4.96 12.27
C VAL A 260 -4.40 -5.88 11.65
N GLU A 261 -4.26 -6.18 10.35
CA GLU A 261 -5.20 -7.02 9.60
C GLU A 261 -4.90 -8.53 9.71
N ALA A 262 -3.77 -8.92 10.30
CA ALA A 262 -3.44 -10.33 10.54
C ALA A 262 -4.45 -11.03 11.47
N ARG A 263 -4.78 -12.30 11.17
CA ARG A 263 -5.76 -13.06 11.96
C ARG A 263 -5.18 -14.29 12.61
N GLU A 264 -4.83 -15.27 11.82
CA GLU A 264 -4.42 -16.59 12.30
C GLU A 264 -3.03 -16.98 11.77
N ASP A 265 -2.31 -17.80 12.52
CA ASP A 265 -0.98 -18.30 12.13
C ASP A 265 -0.98 -19.03 10.78
N THR A 266 -2.08 -19.72 10.45
CA THR A 266 -2.23 -20.43 9.17
C THR A 266 -2.32 -19.50 7.97
N GLU A 267 -2.95 -18.33 8.14
CA GLU A 267 -3.09 -17.31 7.09
C GLU A 267 -1.75 -16.58 6.88
N THR A 268 -1.08 -16.23 7.97
CA THR A 268 0.21 -15.53 7.93
C THR A 268 1.34 -16.42 7.39
N GLY A 269 1.29 -17.73 7.65
CA GLY A 269 2.28 -18.69 7.14
C GLY A 269 2.36 -18.74 5.62
N MET A 270 1.23 -18.56 4.91
CA MET A 270 1.20 -18.48 3.45
C MET A 270 1.92 -17.23 2.93
N ALA A 271 1.76 -16.10 3.61
CA ALA A 271 2.38 -14.84 3.23
C ALA A 271 3.90 -14.88 3.28
N ARG A 272 4.49 -15.72 4.15
CA ARG A 272 5.95 -15.91 4.24
C ARG A 272 6.60 -16.22 2.90
N TRP A 273 5.92 -16.97 2.03
CA TRP A 273 6.46 -17.42 0.75
C TRP A 273 5.82 -16.69 -0.43
N MET A 274 4.53 -16.41 -0.37
CA MET A 274 3.82 -15.78 -1.48
C MET A 274 4.23 -14.32 -1.69
N PHE A 275 4.41 -13.55 -0.62
CA PHE A 275 4.82 -12.16 -0.74
C PHE A 275 6.24 -12.02 -1.31
N PRO A 276 7.28 -12.75 -0.82
CA PRO A 276 8.57 -12.78 -1.49
C PRO A 276 8.53 -13.25 -2.95
N ALA A 277 7.74 -14.29 -3.25
CA ALA A 277 7.60 -14.76 -4.64
C ALA A 277 6.98 -13.69 -5.55
N TYR A 278 5.97 -12.97 -5.06
CA TYR A 278 5.36 -11.85 -5.76
C TYR A 278 6.38 -10.73 -6.05
N LEU A 279 7.17 -10.34 -5.04
CA LEU A 279 8.21 -9.32 -5.18
C LEU A 279 9.34 -9.77 -6.11
N GLY A 280 9.77 -11.02 -5.99
CA GLY A 280 10.79 -11.61 -6.86
C GLY A 280 10.36 -11.63 -8.32
N LEU A 281 9.08 -11.94 -8.58
CA LEU A 281 8.53 -11.89 -9.93
C LEU A 281 8.55 -10.45 -10.48
N PHE A 282 8.10 -9.45 -9.71
CA PHE A 282 8.21 -8.05 -10.12
C PHE A 282 9.65 -7.66 -10.43
N MET A 283 10.59 -7.98 -9.53
CA MET A 283 12.01 -7.67 -9.70
C MET A 283 12.58 -8.24 -11.01
N LEU A 284 12.23 -9.48 -11.34
CA LEU A 284 12.69 -10.14 -12.58
C LEU A 284 12.08 -9.51 -13.84
N LEU A 285 10.79 -9.14 -13.78
CA LEU A 285 10.08 -8.58 -14.93
C LEU A 285 10.47 -7.14 -15.26
N VAL A 286 11.06 -6.40 -14.31
CA VAL A 286 11.59 -5.05 -14.54
C VAL A 286 12.69 -5.05 -15.60
N VAL A 287 13.58 -6.05 -15.57
CA VAL A 287 14.78 -6.11 -16.43
C VAL A 287 14.45 -6.13 -17.92
N PRO A 288 13.63 -7.06 -18.44
CA PRO A 288 13.32 -7.08 -19.88
C PRO A 288 12.59 -5.82 -20.34
N ILE A 289 11.74 -5.22 -19.48
CA ILE A 289 11.04 -3.98 -19.83
C ILE A 289 12.04 -2.82 -19.94
N SER A 290 13.01 -2.73 -19.04
CA SER A 290 14.04 -1.67 -19.08
C SER A 290 14.95 -1.81 -20.30
N ILE A 291 15.39 -3.03 -20.64
CA ILE A 291 16.25 -3.28 -21.81
C ILE A 291 15.49 -2.95 -23.11
N ALA A 292 14.27 -3.47 -23.27
CA ALA A 292 13.45 -3.20 -24.45
C ALA A 292 13.12 -1.69 -24.59
N GLY A 293 12.80 -1.04 -23.47
CA GLY A 293 12.53 0.41 -23.43
C GLY A 293 13.74 1.24 -23.80
N SER A 294 14.91 0.92 -23.26
CA SER A 294 16.17 1.61 -23.60
C SER A 294 16.55 1.44 -25.06
N HIS A 295 16.35 0.25 -25.61
CA HIS A 295 16.64 -0.02 -27.03
C HIS A 295 15.66 0.72 -27.96
N LEU A 296 14.35 0.59 -27.75
CA LEU A 296 13.32 1.10 -28.65
C LEU A 296 13.13 2.61 -28.54
N LEU A 297 13.26 3.18 -27.34
CA LEU A 297 12.96 4.60 -27.07
C LEU A 297 14.21 5.47 -26.95
N SER A 298 15.40 4.88 -27.03
CA SER A 298 16.75 5.48 -27.17
C SER A 298 16.89 6.91 -26.65
N GLY A 299 16.68 7.13 -25.34
CA GLY A 299 16.93 8.41 -24.67
C GLY A 299 15.94 9.54 -24.94
N ALA A 300 14.97 9.34 -25.84
CA ALA A 300 13.99 10.37 -26.21
C ALA A 300 12.90 10.58 -25.14
N ALA A 301 12.74 9.67 -24.20
CA ALA A 301 11.68 9.71 -23.20
C ALA A 301 12.21 9.45 -21.79
N ASN A 302 11.48 9.95 -20.78
CA ASN A 302 11.75 9.62 -19.38
C ASN A 302 11.62 8.11 -19.15
N PRO A 303 12.65 7.41 -18.66
CA PRO A 303 12.60 5.97 -18.41
C PRO A 303 11.49 5.50 -17.47
N ASP A 304 11.01 6.36 -16.58
CA ASP A 304 9.90 6.05 -15.66
C ASP A 304 8.58 5.77 -16.40
N VAL A 305 8.42 6.18 -17.65
CA VAL A 305 7.21 5.93 -18.45
C VAL A 305 7.37 4.80 -19.48
N TYR A 306 8.49 4.09 -19.49
CA TYR A 306 8.74 2.99 -20.45
C TYR A 306 7.68 1.90 -20.41
N VAL A 307 7.14 1.60 -19.22
CA VAL A 307 6.06 0.61 -19.06
C VAL A 307 4.84 0.93 -19.95
N GLN A 308 4.60 2.23 -20.21
CA GLN A 308 3.49 2.69 -21.05
C GLN A 308 3.91 2.98 -22.49
N LEU A 309 5.08 3.59 -22.68
CA LEU A 309 5.55 3.98 -24.00
C LEU A 309 5.95 2.76 -24.85
N LEU A 310 6.49 1.70 -24.24
CA LEU A 310 6.89 0.51 -24.95
C LEU A 310 5.71 -0.12 -25.72
N PRO A 311 4.54 -0.43 -25.11
CA PRO A 311 3.41 -0.97 -25.86
C PRO A 311 2.80 0.03 -26.85
N ILE A 312 2.90 1.35 -26.60
CA ILE A 312 2.47 2.38 -27.57
C ILE A 312 3.38 2.35 -28.80
N ALA A 313 4.71 2.33 -28.62
CA ALA A 313 5.67 2.26 -29.70
C ALA A 313 5.56 0.95 -30.52
N LEU A 314 5.11 -0.12 -29.91
CA LEU A 314 4.81 -1.40 -30.56
C LEU A 314 3.36 -1.49 -31.09
N GLU A 315 2.62 -0.39 -31.11
CA GLU A 315 1.23 -0.28 -31.59
C GLU A 315 0.25 -1.28 -30.92
N SER A 316 0.57 -1.77 -29.73
CA SER A 316 -0.22 -2.76 -29.03
C SER A 316 -1.25 -2.12 -28.10
N LYS A 317 -2.40 -1.74 -28.63
CA LYS A 317 -3.48 -1.03 -27.91
C LYS A 317 -3.92 -1.74 -26.63
N TRP A 318 -4.11 -3.05 -26.66
CA TRP A 318 -4.56 -3.82 -25.50
C TRP A 318 -3.51 -3.86 -24.36
N VAL A 319 -2.22 -3.95 -24.73
CA VAL A 319 -1.14 -3.92 -23.74
C VAL A 319 -1.00 -2.52 -23.13
N THR A 320 -1.18 -1.46 -23.93
CA THR A 320 -1.22 -0.08 -23.44
C THR A 320 -2.33 0.12 -22.41
N VAL A 321 -3.54 -0.36 -22.71
CA VAL A 321 -4.66 -0.30 -21.76
C VAL A 321 -4.36 -1.12 -20.50
N ALA A 322 -3.80 -2.32 -20.65
CA ALA A 322 -3.40 -3.14 -19.50
C ALA A 322 -2.35 -2.44 -18.62
N ALA A 323 -1.31 -1.84 -19.22
CA ALA A 323 -0.29 -1.07 -18.53
C ALA A 323 -0.89 0.12 -17.75
N PHE A 324 -1.83 0.84 -18.37
CA PHE A 324 -2.53 1.95 -17.73
C PHE A 324 -3.37 1.50 -16.53
N ILE A 325 -4.19 0.45 -16.70
CA ILE A 325 -5.01 -0.13 -15.61
C ILE A 325 -4.11 -0.65 -14.48
N GLY A 326 -2.99 -1.31 -14.81
CA GLY A 326 -2.02 -1.80 -13.83
C GLY A 326 -1.41 -0.69 -12.99
N GLY A 327 -1.06 0.42 -13.63
CA GLY A 327 -0.51 1.60 -12.96
C GLY A 327 -1.51 2.30 -12.05
N ILE A 328 -2.76 2.48 -12.51
CA ILE A 328 -3.85 2.98 -11.66
C ILE A 328 -4.03 2.06 -10.44
N SER A 329 -4.10 0.76 -10.66
CA SER A 329 -4.24 -0.23 -9.60
C SER A 329 -3.08 -0.16 -8.59
N ALA A 330 -1.84 0.05 -9.05
CA ALA A 330 -0.68 0.16 -8.19
C ALA A 330 -0.70 1.42 -7.30
N ALA A 331 -1.22 2.54 -7.83
CA ALA A 331 -1.30 3.79 -7.11
C ALA A 331 -2.50 3.82 -6.13
N THR A 332 -3.68 3.39 -6.57
CA THR A 332 -4.92 3.49 -5.79
C THR A 332 -4.87 2.67 -4.51
N GLY A 333 -4.47 1.41 -4.57
CA GLY A 333 -4.37 0.55 -3.38
C GLY A 333 -3.42 1.11 -2.33
N MET A 334 -2.28 1.65 -2.78
CA MET A 334 -1.32 2.30 -1.89
C MET A 334 -1.92 3.53 -1.21
N VAL A 335 -2.55 4.43 -1.97
CA VAL A 335 -3.13 5.68 -1.43
C VAL A 335 -4.23 5.37 -0.42
N ILE A 336 -5.13 4.43 -0.74
CA ILE A 336 -6.24 4.06 0.16
C ILE A 336 -5.71 3.55 1.49
N VAL A 337 -4.82 2.54 1.48
CA VAL A 337 -4.32 1.95 2.73
C VAL A 337 -3.45 2.94 3.52
N ALA A 338 -2.65 3.75 2.84
CA ALA A 338 -1.84 4.78 3.48
C ALA A 338 -2.71 5.83 4.18
N THR A 339 -3.75 6.33 3.50
CA THR A 339 -4.66 7.33 4.06
C THR A 339 -5.48 6.76 5.22
N VAL A 340 -6.01 5.55 5.09
CA VAL A 340 -6.75 4.89 6.18
C VAL A 340 -5.86 4.67 7.40
N SER A 341 -4.65 4.15 7.21
CA SER A 341 -3.72 3.92 8.33
C SER A 341 -3.33 5.22 9.04
N LEU A 342 -3.08 6.31 8.30
CA LEU A 342 -2.82 7.62 8.88
C LEU A 342 -4.05 8.20 9.60
N ALA A 343 -5.24 8.06 9.01
CA ALA A 343 -6.49 8.52 9.61
C ALA A 343 -6.75 7.82 10.96
N ILE A 344 -6.50 6.51 11.05
CA ILE A 344 -6.58 5.74 12.30
C ILE A 344 -5.57 6.27 13.33
N MET A 345 -4.31 6.50 12.92
CA MET A 345 -3.29 7.05 13.80
C MET A 345 -3.68 8.42 14.34
N PHE A 346 -4.11 9.34 13.47
CA PHE A 346 -4.56 10.68 13.88
C PHE A 346 -5.77 10.62 14.81
N THR A 347 -6.77 9.83 14.46
CA THR A 347 -7.98 9.70 15.28
C THR A 347 -7.66 9.17 16.66
N ASN A 348 -6.87 8.12 16.77
CA ASN A 348 -6.59 7.45 18.04
C ASN A 348 -5.59 8.23 18.90
N GLU A 349 -4.53 8.79 18.30
CA GLU A 349 -3.41 9.36 19.04
C GLU A 349 -3.51 10.87 19.23
N VAL A 350 -4.27 11.57 18.38
CA VAL A 350 -4.39 13.03 18.45
C VAL A 350 -5.82 13.46 18.80
N VAL A 351 -6.81 13.07 17.97
CA VAL A 351 -8.17 13.57 18.11
C VAL A 351 -8.88 13.01 19.35
N ALA A 352 -8.87 11.70 19.55
CA ALA A 352 -9.58 11.08 20.67
C ALA A 352 -9.10 11.56 22.04
N PRO A 353 -7.78 11.70 22.33
CA PRO A 353 -7.33 12.26 23.59
C PRO A 353 -7.72 13.72 23.81
N ILE A 354 -7.72 14.54 22.75
CA ILE A 354 -8.15 15.94 22.83
C ILE A 354 -9.64 16.01 23.19
N VAL A 355 -10.48 15.28 22.46
CA VAL A 355 -11.93 15.23 22.69
C VAL A 355 -12.27 14.73 24.10
N MET A 356 -11.57 13.70 24.57
CA MET A 356 -11.77 13.18 25.92
C MET A 356 -11.39 14.20 26.99
N ARG A 357 -10.30 14.96 26.81
CA ARG A 357 -9.88 16.03 27.73
C ARG A 357 -10.90 17.17 27.76
N VAL A 358 -11.36 17.63 26.60
CA VAL A 358 -12.37 18.69 26.50
C VAL A 358 -13.68 18.26 27.18
N ASN A 359 -14.15 17.04 26.92
CA ASN A 359 -15.36 16.50 27.56
C ASN A 359 -15.20 16.32 29.07
N ALA A 360 -14.01 15.94 29.56
CA ALA A 360 -13.74 15.83 30.99
C ALA A 360 -13.78 17.20 31.66
N VAL A 361 -13.18 18.23 31.04
CA VAL A 361 -13.22 19.62 31.52
C VAL A 361 -14.65 20.17 31.52
N SER A 362 -15.42 19.92 30.45
CA SER A 362 -16.82 20.32 30.37
C SER A 362 -17.69 19.68 31.48
N ARG A 363 -17.52 18.38 31.71
CA ARG A 363 -18.24 17.66 32.78
C ARG A 363 -17.85 18.16 34.17
N SER A 364 -16.57 18.42 34.42
CA SER A 364 -16.15 19.02 35.70
C SER A 364 -16.71 20.42 35.89
N ALA A 365 -16.71 21.26 34.87
CA ALA A 365 -17.31 22.60 34.93
C ALA A 365 -18.82 22.56 35.24
N VAL A 366 -19.56 21.61 34.64
CA VAL A 366 -20.98 21.40 34.94
C VAL A 366 -21.19 20.91 36.37
N LEU A 367 -20.34 20.02 36.89
CA LEU A 367 -20.41 19.54 38.26
C LEU A 367 -20.09 20.67 39.28
N TRP A 368 -19.11 21.51 38.99
CA TRP A 368 -18.78 22.66 39.84
C TRP A 368 -19.85 23.75 39.76
N GLY A 369 -20.42 24.02 38.58
CA GLY A 369 -21.54 24.94 38.41
C GLY A 369 -22.82 24.45 39.11
N GLY A 370 -23.09 23.15 39.11
CA GLY A 370 -24.24 22.54 39.79
C GLY A 370 -24.12 22.58 41.33
N VAL A 371 -22.91 22.53 41.89
CA VAL A 371 -22.70 22.63 43.32
C VAL A 371 -22.92 24.07 43.85
N SER A 372 -22.65 25.10 43.05
CA SER A 372 -22.89 26.50 43.41
C SER A 372 -24.39 26.85 43.47
N VAL A 373 -25.24 26.23 42.71
CA VAL A 373 -26.71 26.49 42.69
C VAL A 373 -27.44 25.75 43.85
N ARG A 374 -26.90 24.68 44.39
CA ARG A 374 -27.54 23.95 45.51
C ARG A 374 -27.24 24.54 46.91
N ARG A 375 -26.38 25.56 47.04
CA ARG A 375 -26.10 26.22 48.34
C ARG A 375 -27.02 27.41 48.66
N LEU A 376 -27.94 27.79 47.83
CA LEU A 376 -28.99 28.77 48.13
C LEU A 376 -30.32 28.03 48.34
N GLY A 377 -30.36 27.18 49.35
CA GLY A 377 -31.60 26.70 49.93
C GLY A 377 -32.29 27.85 50.67
N PRO A 378 -33.63 27.89 50.69
CA PRO A 378 -34.40 28.99 51.27
C PRO A 378 -34.11 29.09 52.75
N LEU A 379 -33.70 30.28 53.23
CA LEU A 379 -33.72 30.69 54.62
C LEU A 379 -35.14 30.53 55.12
N SER A 380 -35.39 29.56 56.01
CA SER A 380 -36.62 29.44 56.74
C SER A 380 -36.70 30.67 57.63
N VAL A 381 -37.60 31.56 57.33
CA VAL A 381 -38.13 32.59 58.24
C VAL A 381 -39.01 31.85 59.23
N GLY A 382 -38.49 31.60 60.44
CA GLY A 382 -39.28 31.19 61.56
C GLY A 382 -39.91 32.40 62.22
N GLY A 383 -41.19 32.37 62.37
CA GLY A 383 -41.98 33.19 63.26
C GLY A 383 -42.45 32.37 64.48
#